data_4bc4587829ac0c3ab94fed18890533b1
#
_entry.id   4bc4587829ac0c3ab94fed18890533b1
#
_cell.length_a   1.000
_cell.length_b   1.000
_cell.length_c   1.000
_cell.angle_alpha   90.00
_cell.angle_beta   90.00
_cell.angle_gamma   90.00
#
_symmetry.space_group_name_H-M   'P 1'
#
loop_
_entity.id
_entity.type
_entity.pdbx_description
1 polymer ?
#
loop_
_entity_poly.entity_id
_entity_poly.type
_entity_poly.pdbx_seq_one_letter_code
_entity_poly.pdbx_strand_id
1 'polypeptide(L)'
;MNKYWSELNKVARALLNKKSTFDKGICKLIALRTTLFDAWVQSAESLSNDDYSKQPLANSKGYDSKTIAYSIYHVFRIEDIVLNTLINNSQQVFLRDSYQTKLSSPISATGNELKGGDIVDFSKQLNIQELWNYARAVLDQSNSWLQSLTHDKLKKTFSHLDQERIKSTDTVAESESWLIEYWCEKDIKGLLAMPFSRHWIMHLEASLRIQNKLTK
;
A
#
# COMPACT_ATOMS: atom_id res chain seq x y z
N MET A 1 -12.62 -12.18 0.23
CA MET A 1 -11.12 -12.18 0.12
C MET A 1 -10.71 -13.40 -0.68
N ASN A 2 -9.80 -13.24 -1.64
CA ASN A 2 -9.28 -14.33 -2.45
C ASN A 2 -8.64 -15.40 -1.54
N LYS A 3 -9.19 -16.62 -1.55
CA LYS A 3 -8.78 -17.70 -0.66
C LYS A 3 -7.31 -18.08 -0.86
N TYR A 4 -6.84 -18.10 -2.10
CA TYR A 4 -5.46 -18.45 -2.44
C TYR A 4 -4.45 -17.45 -1.85
N TRP A 5 -4.64 -16.14 -2.08
CA TRP A 5 -3.75 -15.11 -1.52
C TRP A 5 -3.79 -15.04 0.00
N SER A 6 -4.97 -15.28 0.58
CA SER A 6 -5.12 -15.33 2.03
C SER A 6 -4.35 -16.50 2.66
N GLU A 7 -4.35 -17.67 2.02
CA GLU A 7 -3.56 -18.80 2.50
C GLU A 7 -2.05 -18.57 2.31
N LEU A 8 -1.61 -18.01 1.19
CA LEU A 8 -0.20 -17.63 1.00
C LEU A 8 0.27 -16.64 2.08
N ASN A 9 -0.55 -15.63 2.39
CA ASN A 9 -0.24 -14.67 3.45
C ASN A 9 -0.16 -15.35 4.83
N LYS A 10 -1.08 -16.25 5.12
CA LYS A 10 -1.08 -17.02 6.38
C LYS A 10 0.18 -17.88 6.51
N VAL A 11 0.59 -18.55 5.44
CA VAL A 11 1.82 -19.36 5.41
C VAL A 11 3.06 -18.48 5.62
N ALA A 12 3.19 -17.36 4.90
CA ALA A 12 4.31 -16.44 5.07
C ALA A 12 4.41 -15.96 6.53
N ARG A 13 3.29 -15.49 7.10
CA ARG A 13 3.22 -15.02 8.49
C ARG A 13 3.57 -16.10 9.52
N ALA A 14 3.14 -17.33 9.31
CA ALA A 14 3.47 -18.46 10.20
C ALA A 14 4.98 -18.73 10.20
N LEU A 15 5.63 -18.69 9.04
CA LEU A 15 7.06 -18.91 8.89
C LEU A 15 7.89 -17.79 9.52
N LEU A 16 7.44 -16.53 9.49
CA LEU A 16 8.10 -15.39 10.12
C LEU A 16 8.18 -15.48 11.65
N ASN A 17 7.34 -16.28 12.29
CA ASN A 17 7.28 -16.38 13.74
C ASN A 17 8.48 -17.10 14.39
N LYS A 18 9.19 -17.94 13.65
CA LYS A 18 10.29 -18.76 14.17
C LYS A 18 11.59 -18.37 13.49
N LYS A 19 12.66 -18.17 14.27
CA LYS A 19 14.00 -17.83 13.75
C LYS A 19 14.48 -18.85 12.70
N SER A 20 14.25 -20.13 12.92
CA SER A 20 14.66 -21.22 12.00
C SER A 20 13.93 -21.23 10.66
N THR A 21 12.79 -20.56 10.53
CA THR A 21 12.00 -20.50 9.29
C THR A 21 11.84 -19.09 8.75
N PHE A 22 12.47 -18.10 9.41
CA PHE A 22 12.29 -16.68 9.11
C PHE A 22 12.64 -16.37 7.65
N ASP A 23 13.79 -16.80 7.15
CA ASP A 23 14.23 -16.50 5.78
C ASP A 23 13.24 -17.08 4.74
N LYS A 24 12.72 -18.29 5.01
CA LYS A 24 11.64 -18.85 4.17
C LYS A 24 10.37 -17.99 4.24
N GLY A 25 10.07 -17.44 5.41
CA GLY A 25 8.95 -16.52 5.60
C GLY A 25 9.10 -15.24 4.77
N ILE A 26 10.29 -14.64 4.77
CA ILE A 26 10.62 -13.47 3.95
C ILE A 26 10.50 -13.80 2.46
N CYS A 27 11.09 -14.91 1.99
CA CYS A 27 10.95 -15.34 0.60
C CYS A 27 9.48 -15.52 0.19
N LYS A 28 8.65 -16.14 1.06
CA LYS A 28 7.22 -16.32 0.78
C LYS A 28 6.43 -15.00 0.79
N LEU A 29 6.80 -14.06 1.66
CA LEU A 29 6.19 -12.73 1.68
C LEU A 29 6.51 -11.95 0.40
N ILE A 30 7.78 -11.93 -0.02
CA ILE A 30 8.21 -11.27 -1.27
C ILE A 30 7.50 -11.92 -2.47
N ALA A 31 7.46 -13.25 -2.55
CA ALA A 31 6.76 -13.96 -3.63
C ALA A 31 5.27 -13.62 -3.67
N LEU A 32 4.59 -13.54 -2.52
CA LEU A 32 3.20 -13.10 -2.44
C LEU A 32 3.04 -11.68 -3.00
N ARG A 33 3.89 -10.73 -2.59
CA ARG A 33 3.85 -9.33 -3.01
C ARG A 33 4.06 -9.19 -4.53
N THR A 34 5.04 -9.93 -5.08
CA THR A 34 5.26 -9.99 -6.54
C THR A 34 4.02 -10.53 -7.25
N THR A 35 3.44 -11.64 -6.77
CA THR A 35 2.21 -12.22 -7.34
C THR A 35 1.04 -11.22 -7.30
N LEU A 36 0.87 -10.47 -6.20
CA LEU A 36 -0.19 -9.46 -6.09
C LEU A 36 0.04 -8.28 -7.04
N PHE A 37 1.28 -7.82 -7.16
CA PHE A 37 1.63 -6.74 -8.07
C PHE A 37 1.42 -7.14 -9.53
N ASP A 38 1.88 -8.34 -9.92
CA ASP A 38 1.71 -8.87 -11.27
C ASP A 38 0.22 -9.05 -11.62
N ALA A 39 -0.59 -9.55 -10.68
CA ALA A 39 -2.03 -9.66 -10.87
C ALA A 39 -2.68 -8.28 -11.06
N TRP A 40 -2.19 -7.25 -10.39
CA TRP A 40 -2.67 -5.88 -10.56
C TRP A 40 -2.30 -5.33 -11.94
N VAL A 41 -1.03 -5.50 -12.36
CA VAL A 41 -0.56 -5.07 -13.68
C VAL A 41 -1.33 -5.79 -14.79
N GLN A 42 -1.48 -7.11 -14.71
CA GLN A 42 -2.26 -7.89 -15.70
C GLN A 42 -3.72 -7.43 -15.78
N SER A 43 -4.33 -7.11 -14.64
CA SER A 43 -5.70 -6.60 -14.64
C SER A 43 -5.83 -5.25 -15.34
N ALA A 44 -4.76 -4.49 -15.37
CA ALA A 44 -4.72 -3.17 -15.99
C ALA A 44 -4.61 -3.19 -17.52
N GLU A 45 -4.16 -4.29 -18.13
CA GLU A 45 -3.93 -4.41 -19.58
C GLU A 45 -5.21 -4.20 -20.42
N SER A 46 -6.38 -4.48 -19.84
CA SER A 46 -7.68 -4.33 -20.49
C SER A 46 -8.35 -2.97 -20.24
N LEU A 47 -7.71 -2.07 -19.50
CA LEU A 47 -8.28 -0.80 -19.06
C LEU A 47 -7.74 0.38 -19.86
N SER A 48 -8.65 1.31 -20.20
CA SER A 48 -8.27 2.65 -20.64
C SER A 48 -7.86 3.52 -19.42
N ASN A 49 -7.16 4.64 -19.65
CA ASN A 49 -6.82 5.57 -18.58
C ASN A 49 -8.07 6.08 -17.84
N ASP A 50 -9.17 6.30 -18.53
CA ASP A 50 -10.42 6.76 -17.91
C ASP A 50 -11.01 5.73 -16.95
N ASP A 51 -10.80 4.43 -17.19
CA ASP A 51 -11.33 3.37 -16.35
C ASP A 51 -10.74 3.39 -14.94
N TYR A 52 -9.53 3.92 -14.78
CA TYR A 52 -8.87 4.01 -13.48
C TYR A 52 -9.58 4.94 -12.48
N SER A 53 -10.34 5.92 -12.98
CA SER A 53 -11.09 6.86 -12.14
C SER A 53 -12.56 6.50 -11.96
N LYS A 54 -13.06 5.45 -12.64
CA LYS A 54 -14.47 5.03 -12.55
C LYS A 54 -14.79 4.34 -11.24
N GLN A 55 -16.01 4.57 -10.74
CA GLN A 55 -16.53 4.02 -9.49
C GLN A 55 -17.85 3.25 -9.73
N PRO A 56 -17.82 2.12 -10.48
CA PRO A 56 -19.05 1.39 -10.86
C PRO A 56 -19.73 0.70 -9.67
N LEU A 57 -19.09 0.65 -8.50
CA LEU A 57 -19.59 0.03 -7.27
C LEU A 57 -19.88 1.06 -6.17
N ALA A 58 -20.18 2.32 -6.52
CA ALA A 58 -20.44 3.41 -5.58
C ALA A 58 -21.53 3.09 -4.52
N ASN A 59 -22.52 2.25 -4.87
CA ASN A 59 -23.61 1.85 -3.97
C ASN A 59 -23.33 0.53 -3.22
N SER A 60 -22.11 0.00 -3.31
CA SER A 60 -21.77 -1.31 -2.72
C SER A 60 -20.91 -1.10 -1.47
N LYS A 61 -21.42 -1.46 -0.30
CA LYS A 61 -20.70 -1.33 0.97
C LYS A 61 -19.27 -1.92 0.90
N GLY A 62 -18.29 -1.09 1.24
CA GLY A 62 -16.86 -1.45 1.23
C GLY A 62 -16.16 -1.25 -0.13
N TYR A 63 -16.91 -0.84 -1.17
CA TYR A 63 -16.38 -0.48 -2.50
C TYR A 63 -16.79 0.94 -2.92
N ASP A 64 -17.71 1.54 -2.19
CA ASP A 64 -18.30 2.87 -2.34
C ASP A 64 -17.26 4.01 -2.27
N SER A 65 -16.09 3.72 -1.71
CA SER A 65 -15.01 4.69 -1.56
C SER A 65 -13.73 4.22 -2.28
N LYS A 66 -13.86 3.67 -3.50
CA LYS A 66 -12.72 3.13 -4.23
C LYS A 66 -12.82 3.31 -5.74
N THR A 67 -11.68 3.73 -6.32
CA THR A 67 -11.35 3.57 -7.72
C THR A 67 -10.09 2.72 -7.84
N ILE A 68 -9.70 2.31 -9.04
CA ILE A 68 -8.46 1.56 -9.26
C ILE A 68 -7.25 2.45 -8.97
N ALA A 69 -7.23 3.69 -9.51
CA ALA A 69 -6.13 4.63 -9.29
C ALA A 69 -5.94 4.97 -7.80
N TYR A 70 -7.04 5.28 -7.10
CA TYR A 70 -7.01 5.52 -5.67
C TYR A 70 -6.45 4.31 -4.90
N SER A 71 -6.88 3.09 -5.23
CA SER A 71 -6.44 1.89 -4.53
C SER A 71 -4.93 1.66 -4.67
N ILE A 72 -4.37 1.88 -5.87
CA ILE A 72 -2.92 1.79 -6.11
C ILE A 72 -2.19 2.89 -5.33
N TYR A 73 -2.61 4.16 -5.49
CA TYR A 73 -2.01 5.29 -4.78
C TYR A 73 -1.98 5.03 -3.28
N HIS A 74 -3.13 4.76 -2.68
CA HIS A 74 -3.32 4.57 -1.25
C HIS A 74 -2.44 3.47 -0.66
N VAL A 75 -2.39 2.31 -1.32
CA VAL A 75 -1.57 1.18 -0.85
C VAL A 75 -0.10 1.54 -0.81
N PHE A 76 0.42 2.12 -1.90
CA PHE A 76 1.84 2.43 -2.00
C PHE A 76 2.23 3.67 -1.20
N ARG A 77 1.33 4.65 -1.02
CA ARG A 77 1.57 5.77 -0.10
C ARG A 77 1.74 5.32 1.34
N ILE A 78 0.82 4.47 1.84
CA ILE A 78 0.92 3.92 3.20
C ILE A 78 2.21 3.13 3.36
N GLU A 79 2.55 2.27 2.41
CA GLU A 79 3.75 1.46 2.52
C GLU A 79 5.02 2.32 2.50
N ASP A 80 5.08 3.33 1.66
CA ASP A 80 6.20 4.26 1.55
C ASP A 80 6.41 5.03 2.86
N ILE A 81 5.34 5.57 3.45
CA ILE A 81 5.40 6.28 4.74
C ILE A 81 5.89 5.33 5.85
N VAL A 82 5.28 4.15 5.94
CA VAL A 82 5.61 3.18 7.00
C VAL A 82 7.04 2.67 6.84
N LEU A 83 7.48 2.32 5.62
CA LEU A 83 8.83 1.84 5.39
C LEU A 83 9.87 2.91 5.65
N ASN A 84 9.72 4.05 4.98
CA ASN A 84 10.78 5.05 4.92
C ASN A 84 10.75 5.95 6.16
N THR A 85 9.61 6.58 6.46
CA THR A 85 9.56 7.51 7.60
C THR A 85 9.56 6.78 8.94
N LEU A 86 8.70 5.75 9.12
CA LEU A 86 8.56 5.11 10.42
C LEU A 86 9.71 4.13 10.71
N ILE A 87 9.95 3.17 9.83
CA ILE A 87 10.88 2.05 10.12
C ILE A 87 12.34 2.49 9.94
N ASN A 88 12.64 3.15 8.82
CA ASN A 88 14.01 3.45 8.40
C ASN A 88 14.48 4.86 8.77
N ASN A 89 13.60 5.76 9.22
CA ASN A 89 13.91 7.16 9.46
C ASN A 89 14.61 7.81 8.24
N SER A 90 14.02 7.61 7.07
CA SER A 90 14.52 8.10 5.79
C SER A 90 13.44 8.81 4.99
N GLN A 91 13.82 9.51 3.94
CA GLN A 91 12.89 10.21 3.07
C GLN A 91 12.08 9.21 2.23
N GLN A 92 10.78 9.46 2.13
CA GLN A 92 9.85 8.68 1.30
C GLN A 92 10.24 8.77 -0.18
N VAL A 93 10.03 7.68 -0.92
CA VAL A 93 10.18 7.65 -2.39
C VAL A 93 9.35 8.76 -3.05
N PHE A 94 8.14 8.94 -2.57
CA PHE A 94 7.22 9.96 -3.08
C PHE A 94 7.81 11.38 -3.05
N LEU A 95 8.45 11.73 -1.94
CA LEU A 95 9.05 13.05 -1.73
C LEU A 95 10.42 13.16 -2.40
N ARG A 96 11.29 12.17 -2.19
CA ARG A 96 12.67 12.14 -2.70
C ARG A 96 12.73 12.24 -4.23
N ASP A 97 11.86 11.48 -4.89
CA ASP A 97 11.88 11.32 -6.34
C ASP A 97 10.81 12.20 -7.04
N SER A 98 10.25 13.17 -6.30
CA SER A 98 9.26 14.17 -6.77
C SER A 98 8.01 13.55 -7.41
N TYR A 99 7.54 12.43 -6.85
CA TYR A 99 6.36 11.75 -7.39
C TYR A 99 5.07 12.55 -7.23
N GLN A 100 4.99 13.50 -6.31
CA GLN A 100 3.82 14.38 -6.23
C GLN A 100 3.62 15.14 -7.56
N THR A 101 4.69 15.71 -8.09
CA THR A 101 4.65 16.43 -9.38
C THR A 101 4.46 15.47 -10.56
N LYS A 102 5.22 14.37 -10.60
CA LYS A 102 5.13 13.38 -11.70
C LYS A 102 3.74 12.77 -11.83
N LEU A 103 3.11 12.43 -10.70
CA LEU A 103 1.76 11.91 -10.65
C LEU A 103 0.69 12.99 -10.92
N SER A 104 1.03 14.27 -10.90
CA SER A 104 0.05 15.37 -10.80
C SER A 104 -0.87 15.22 -9.58
N SER A 105 -0.34 14.67 -8.47
CA SER A 105 -1.15 14.42 -7.27
C SER A 105 -1.44 15.72 -6.53
N PRO A 106 -2.73 16.06 -6.28
CA PRO A 106 -3.09 17.25 -5.51
C PRO A 106 -2.80 17.11 -4.02
N ILE A 107 -2.50 15.90 -3.54
CA ILE A 107 -2.20 15.61 -2.14
C ILE A 107 -0.86 14.87 -2.00
N SER A 108 -0.22 15.04 -0.84
CA SER A 108 0.93 14.24 -0.39
C SER A 108 0.54 13.17 0.63
N ALA A 109 -0.66 13.24 1.17
CA ALA A 109 -1.19 12.36 2.19
C ALA A 109 -1.59 10.98 1.64
N THR A 110 -2.08 10.10 2.52
CA THR A 110 -2.45 8.72 2.20
C THR A 110 -3.71 8.60 1.35
N GLY A 111 -4.53 9.66 1.26
CA GLY A 111 -5.84 9.65 0.62
C GLY A 111 -6.97 9.10 1.51
N ASN A 112 -6.71 8.75 2.77
CA ASN A 112 -7.76 8.30 3.71
C ASN A 112 -8.82 9.37 3.96
N GLU A 113 -8.44 10.63 3.87
CA GLU A 113 -9.31 11.81 4.02
C GLU A 113 -10.32 11.97 2.89
N LEU A 114 -10.06 11.38 1.71
CA LEU A 114 -10.92 11.50 0.54
C LEU A 114 -12.20 10.68 0.69
N LYS A 115 -13.34 11.25 0.29
CA LYS A 115 -14.66 10.60 0.40
C LYS A 115 -15.52 10.83 -0.83
N GLY A 116 -16.33 9.84 -1.17
CA GLY A 116 -17.34 9.97 -2.23
C GLY A 116 -16.74 10.42 -3.56
N GLY A 117 -17.24 11.54 -4.10
CA GLY A 117 -16.81 12.13 -5.37
C GLY A 117 -15.37 12.60 -5.37
N ASP A 118 -14.81 13.00 -4.20
CA ASP A 118 -13.42 13.48 -4.10
C ASP A 118 -12.42 12.40 -4.56
N ILE A 119 -12.73 11.12 -4.31
CA ILE A 119 -11.90 9.99 -4.76
C ILE A 119 -11.86 9.90 -6.28
N VAL A 120 -13.00 10.11 -6.94
CA VAL A 120 -13.10 10.12 -8.40
C VAL A 120 -12.34 11.29 -8.99
N ASP A 121 -12.52 12.48 -8.43
CA ASP A 121 -11.86 13.70 -8.92
C ASP A 121 -10.35 13.69 -8.66
N PHE A 122 -9.92 13.14 -7.54
CA PHE A 122 -8.52 12.83 -7.27
C PHE A 122 -7.95 11.86 -8.33
N SER A 123 -8.66 10.76 -8.59
CA SER A 123 -8.19 9.71 -9.50
C SER A 123 -8.07 10.19 -10.95
N LYS A 124 -8.94 11.11 -11.40
CA LYS A 124 -8.88 11.72 -12.73
C LYS A 124 -7.64 12.59 -12.95
N GLN A 125 -7.09 13.15 -11.89
CA GLN A 125 -5.92 14.04 -11.98
C GLN A 125 -4.61 13.26 -12.10
N LEU A 126 -4.60 11.98 -11.69
CA LEU A 126 -3.37 11.21 -11.62
C LEU A 126 -2.85 10.79 -13.01
N ASN A 127 -1.57 10.99 -13.23
CA ASN A 127 -0.84 10.37 -14.34
C ASN A 127 -0.68 8.87 -14.05
N ILE A 128 -1.41 8.04 -14.80
CA ILE A 128 -1.47 6.58 -14.57
C ILE A 128 -0.12 5.91 -14.81
N GLN A 129 0.64 6.33 -15.83
CA GLN A 129 1.98 5.78 -16.08
C GLN A 129 2.91 6.04 -14.89
N GLU A 130 2.93 7.27 -14.37
CA GLU A 130 3.75 7.63 -13.23
C GLU A 130 3.26 7.00 -11.93
N LEU A 131 1.95 6.72 -11.81
CA LEU A 131 1.40 5.96 -10.69
C LEU A 131 1.99 4.54 -10.63
N TRP A 132 2.11 3.87 -11.77
CA TRP A 132 2.75 2.57 -11.86
C TRP A 132 4.27 2.63 -11.62
N ASN A 133 4.95 3.68 -12.11
CA ASN A 133 6.36 3.91 -11.84
C ASN A 133 6.62 4.10 -10.35
N TYR A 134 5.78 4.89 -9.67
CA TYR A 134 5.83 5.07 -8.22
C TYR A 134 5.60 3.75 -7.47
N ALA A 135 4.54 3.04 -7.82
CA ALA A 135 4.20 1.76 -7.21
C ALA A 135 5.35 0.74 -7.33
N ARG A 136 5.98 0.66 -8.49
CA ARG A 136 7.16 -0.18 -8.74
C ARG A 136 8.35 0.23 -7.88
N ALA A 137 8.66 1.52 -7.82
CA ALA A 137 9.78 2.03 -7.03
C ALA A 137 9.62 1.70 -5.52
N VAL A 138 8.41 1.84 -4.98
CA VAL A 138 8.12 1.47 -3.59
C VAL A 138 8.22 -0.04 -3.39
N LEU A 139 7.68 -0.85 -4.31
CA LEU A 139 7.78 -2.31 -4.25
C LEU A 139 9.23 -2.78 -4.21
N ASP A 140 10.06 -2.27 -5.13
CA ASP A 140 11.47 -2.69 -5.26
C ASP A 140 12.27 -2.31 -4.01
N GLN A 141 12.07 -1.10 -3.48
CA GLN A 141 12.70 -0.67 -2.24
C GLN A 141 12.23 -1.52 -1.04
N SER A 142 10.94 -1.78 -0.94
CA SER A 142 10.38 -2.60 0.15
C SER A 142 10.89 -4.04 0.10
N ASN A 143 10.95 -4.63 -1.09
CA ASN A 143 11.46 -5.99 -1.25
C ASN A 143 12.96 -6.07 -0.91
N SER A 144 13.76 -5.07 -1.30
CA SER A 144 15.18 -4.99 -0.92
C SER A 144 15.34 -4.86 0.59
N TRP A 145 14.52 -4.04 1.25
CA TRP A 145 14.52 -3.94 2.70
C TRP A 145 14.09 -5.26 3.37
N LEU A 146 13.06 -5.93 2.88
CA LEU A 146 12.62 -7.24 3.39
C LEU A 146 13.74 -8.28 3.32
N GLN A 147 14.54 -8.31 2.25
CA GLN A 147 15.70 -9.19 2.11
C GLN A 147 16.80 -8.92 3.15
N SER A 148 16.93 -7.68 3.60
CA SER A 148 17.91 -7.27 4.61
C SER A 148 17.40 -7.41 6.06
N LEU A 149 16.11 -7.71 6.23
CA LEU A 149 15.49 -7.81 7.55
C LEU A 149 15.95 -9.07 8.27
N THR A 150 16.23 -8.96 9.59
CA THR A 150 16.56 -10.09 10.45
C THR A 150 15.45 -10.40 11.43
N HIS A 151 15.35 -11.66 11.87
CA HIS A 151 14.31 -12.08 12.80
C HIS A 151 14.26 -11.25 14.09
N ASP A 152 15.40 -10.84 14.60
CA ASP A 152 15.49 -10.11 15.87
C ASP A 152 14.89 -8.70 15.76
N LYS A 153 14.89 -8.11 14.57
CA LYS A 153 14.27 -6.81 14.28
C LYS A 153 12.73 -6.85 14.27
N LEU A 154 12.12 -8.03 14.18
CA LEU A 154 10.64 -8.14 14.12
C LEU A 154 9.93 -7.54 15.33
N LYS A 155 10.59 -7.51 16.49
CA LYS A 155 10.06 -6.98 17.76
C LYS A 155 10.35 -5.50 17.98
N LYS A 156 10.98 -4.81 17.03
CA LYS A 156 11.23 -3.37 17.14
C LYS A 156 9.88 -2.65 17.23
N THR A 157 9.70 -1.87 18.27
CA THR A 157 8.57 -0.97 18.51
C THR A 157 8.96 0.47 18.22
N PHE A 158 7.98 1.36 18.24
CA PHE A 158 8.13 2.76 17.88
C PHE A 158 7.77 3.65 19.06
N SER A 159 8.40 4.81 19.13
CA SER A 159 8.27 5.78 20.21
C SER A 159 7.38 6.97 19.79
N HIS A 160 7.11 7.86 20.73
CA HIS A 160 6.46 9.14 20.43
C HIS A 160 7.28 9.99 19.43
N LEU A 161 8.61 9.93 19.46
CA LEU A 161 9.45 10.62 18.48
C LEU A 161 9.25 10.11 17.07
N ASP A 162 8.95 8.82 16.91
CA ASP A 162 8.62 8.24 15.59
C ASP A 162 7.25 8.73 15.09
N GLN A 163 6.28 8.95 16.00
CA GLN A 163 4.99 9.57 15.65
C GLN A 163 5.18 11.00 15.19
N GLU A 164 5.93 11.82 15.94
CA GLU A 164 6.21 13.21 15.59
C GLU A 164 6.96 13.32 14.26
N ARG A 165 7.84 12.38 13.95
CA ARG A 165 8.52 12.31 12.65
C ARG A 165 7.55 12.12 11.50
N ILE A 166 6.53 11.26 11.62
CA ILE A 166 5.51 11.09 10.59
C ILE A 166 4.69 12.38 10.48
N LYS A 167 4.26 12.96 11.58
CA LYS A 167 3.48 14.22 11.59
C LYS A 167 4.23 15.35 10.87
N SER A 168 5.54 15.47 11.11
CA SER A 168 6.35 16.53 10.49
C SER A 168 6.51 16.42 8.97
N THR A 169 6.09 15.32 8.36
CA THR A 169 6.14 15.15 6.89
C THR A 169 4.86 15.62 6.17
N ASP A 170 3.79 15.97 6.89
CA ASP A 170 2.47 16.32 6.36
C ASP A 170 1.92 15.30 5.33
N THR A 171 2.28 14.02 5.53
CA THR A 171 1.88 12.92 4.63
C THR A 171 0.75 12.04 5.19
N VAL A 172 0.20 12.43 6.32
CA VAL A 172 -1.05 11.91 6.89
C VAL A 172 -1.93 13.12 7.23
N ALA A 173 -3.13 13.17 6.66
CA ALA A 173 -4.07 14.25 6.93
C ALA A 173 -4.43 14.30 8.43
N GLU A 174 -4.63 15.48 8.99
CA GLU A 174 -4.95 15.68 10.41
C GLU A 174 -6.19 14.89 10.83
N SER A 175 -7.23 14.87 9.99
CA SER A 175 -8.45 14.08 10.21
C SER A 175 -8.20 12.58 10.30
N GLU A 176 -7.07 12.09 9.82
CA GLU A 176 -6.68 10.69 9.75
C GLU A 176 -5.46 10.38 10.65
N SER A 177 -5.16 11.26 11.62
CA SER A 177 -4.02 11.12 12.55
C SER A 177 -4.00 9.80 13.33
N TRP A 178 -5.17 9.16 13.51
CA TRP A 178 -5.30 7.83 14.08
C TRP A 178 -4.46 6.75 13.36
N LEU A 179 -4.13 6.95 12.08
CA LEU A 179 -3.26 6.05 11.32
C LEU A 179 -1.84 6.00 11.90
N ILE A 180 -1.33 7.15 12.36
CA ILE A 180 0.01 7.25 12.95
C ILE A 180 0.06 6.43 14.24
N GLU A 181 -0.94 6.58 15.10
CA GLU A 181 -1.06 5.79 16.33
C GLU A 181 -1.18 4.30 15.99
N TYR A 182 -2.08 3.95 15.07
CA TYR A 182 -2.30 2.57 14.62
C TYR A 182 -1.01 1.90 14.11
N TRP A 183 -0.13 2.61 13.38
CA TRP A 183 1.13 2.04 12.92
C TRP A 183 2.17 1.96 14.05
N CYS A 184 2.28 2.99 14.88
CA CYS A 184 3.27 3.05 15.95
C CYS A 184 2.97 2.11 17.12
N GLU A 185 1.72 1.69 17.32
CA GLU A 185 1.34 0.65 18.28
C GLU A 185 1.78 -0.76 17.85
N LYS A 186 2.19 -0.94 16.61
CA LYS A 186 2.68 -2.24 16.10
C LYS A 186 4.18 -2.33 16.19
N ASP A 187 4.66 -3.55 16.37
CA ASP A 187 6.04 -3.89 16.04
C ASP A 187 6.20 -4.12 14.52
N ILE A 188 7.43 -4.30 14.04
CA ILE A 188 7.69 -4.57 12.61
C ILE A 188 6.88 -5.78 12.13
N LYS A 189 6.75 -6.84 12.92
CA LYS A 189 5.96 -8.02 12.55
C LYS A 189 4.49 -7.67 12.31
N GLY A 190 3.91 -6.83 13.15
CA GLY A 190 2.54 -6.33 12.98
C GLY A 190 2.40 -5.48 11.71
N LEU A 191 3.40 -4.65 11.39
CA LEU A 191 3.43 -3.88 10.15
C LEU A 191 3.53 -4.79 8.91
N LEU A 192 4.37 -5.84 8.93
CA LEU A 192 4.43 -6.83 7.84
C LEU A 192 3.07 -7.51 7.60
N ALA A 193 2.29 -7.70 8.65
CA ALA A 193 1.00 -8.37 8.58
C ALA A 193 -0.12 -7.51 7.97
N MET A 194 0.02 -6.19 7.93
CA MET A 194 -1.03 -5.28 7.43
C MET A 194 -0.53 -4.40 6.28
N PRO A 195 0.25 -3.34 6.45
CA PRO A 195 0.67 -2.50 5.33
C PRO A 195 1.37 -3.26 4.20
N PHE A 196 2.24 -4.22 4.56
CA PHE A 196 3.07 -4.93 3.58
C PHE A 196 2.42 -6.19 2.97
N SER A 197 1.21 -6.57 3.38
CA SER A 197 0.58 -7.79 2.86
C SER A 197 -0.94 -7.73 2.79
N ARG A 198 -1.66 -7.81 3.91
CA ARG A 198 -3.13 -7.89 3.90
C ARG A 198 -3.78 -6.68 3.24
N HIS A 199 -3.24 -5.49 3.43
CA HIS A 199 -3.72 -4.25 2.85
C HIS A 199 -3.70 -4.32 1.31
N TRP A 200 -2.63 -4.84 0.74
CA TRP A 200 -2.52 -5.08 -0.69
C TRP A 200 -3.63 -6.01 -1.22
N ILE A 201 -3.86 -7.15 -0.55
CA ILE A 201 -4.89 -8.10 -0.94
C ILE A 201 -6.27 -7.43 -0.98
N MET A 202 -6.59 -6.63 0.03
CA MET A 202 -7.89 -5.96 0.13
C MET A 202 -8.13 -4.98 -1.01
N HIS A 203 -7.14 -4.16 -1.34
CA HIS A 203 -7.25 -3.16 -2.40
C HIS A 203 -7.18 -3.75 -3.81
N LEU A 204 -6.33 -4.76 -4.02
CA LEU A 204 -6.30 -5.50 -5.28
C LEU A 204 -7.64 -6.18 -5.55
N GLU A 205 -8.24 -6.86 -4.56
CA GLU A 205 -9.56 -7.46 -4.73
C GLU A 205 -10.64 -6.44 -5.08
N ALA A 206 -10.59 -5.26 -4.46
CA ALA A 206 -11.50 -4.18 -4.81
C ALA A 206 -11.28 -3.72 -6.27
N SER A 207 -10.03 -3.53 -6.68
CA SER A 207 -9.67 -3.16 -8.06
C SER A 207 -10.15 -4.20 -9.08
N LEU A 208 -9.95 -5.48 -8.82
CA LEU A 208 -10.42 -6.56 -9.70
C LEU A 208 -11.94 -6.61 -9.82
N ARG A 209 -12.69 -6.33 -8.75
CA ARG A 209 -14.16 -6.26 -8.81
C ARG A 209 -14.63 -5.04 -9.61
N ILE A 210 -13.96 -3.91 -9.47
CA ILE A 210 -14.22 -2.71 -10.27
C ILE A 210 -13.97 -3.03 -11.76
N GLN A 211 -12.79 -3.57 -12.09
CA GLN A 211 -12.44 -3.98 -13.46
C GLN A 211 -13.49 -4.92 -14.04
N ASN A 212 -13.83 -6.00 -13.36
CA ASN A 212 -14.83 -6.97 -13.82
C ASN A 212 -16.21 -6.35 -14.06
N LYS A 213 -16.51 -5.22 -13.42
CA LYS A 213 -17.78 -4.49 -13.66
C LYS A 213 -17.69 -3.55 -14.86
N LEU A 214 -16.48 -3.07 -15.18
CA LEU A 214 -16.23 -2.19 -16.32
C LEU A 214 -16.12 -2.94 -17.65
N THR A 215 -15.64 -4.19 -17.62
CA THR A 215 -15.35 -5.02 -18.81
C THR A 215 -16.49 -5.98 -19.18
N LYS A 216 -17.62 -5.96 -18.46
CA LYS A 216 -18.87 -6.69 -18.79
C LYS A 216 -19.86 -5.81 -19.51
#